data_a6f44ab14a217702143674454c663d30
#
_entry.id   a6f44ab14a217702143674454c663d30
#
_cell.length_a   1.000
_cell.length_b   1.000
_cell.length_c   1.000
_cell.angle_alpha   90.00
_cell.angle_beta   90.00
_cell.angle_gamma   90.00
#
_symmetry.space_group_name_H-M   'P 1'
#
loop_
_entity.id
_entity.type
_entity.pdbx_description
1 polymer ?
#
loop_
_entity_poly.entity_id
_entity_poly.type
_entity_poly.pdbx_seq_one_letter_code
_entity_poly.pdbx_strand_id
1 'polypeptide(L)'
;MLQVTIEGIKKQNGECKTNGELGNFWNVVQYLASDGELIEGGDFFIRYCSKFKTDIINATWQTERPVLFLQKTRIFNLYRKEGRQANEKVLPTDALKYYLQNSRAYLGEKVARFDVYKKGIIQYDHTRAAMGSTPPKRTMTQRAYCFD
;
A
#
# COMPACT_ATOMS: atom_id res chain seq x y z
N MET A 1 8.31 -7.45 -7.12
CA MET A 1 7.68 -7.86 -5.85
C MET A 1 6.23 -7.36 -5.72
N LEU A 2 5.99 -6.05 -5.85
CA LEU A 2 4.63 -5.50 -5.75
C LEU A 2 3.67 -6.12 -6.78
N GLN A 3 4.09 -6.25 -8.03
CA GLN A 3 3.27 -6.83 -9.09
C GLN A 3 2.83 -8.27 -8.77
N VAL A 4 3.75 -9.09 -8.29
CA VAL A 4 3.46 -10.48 -7.90
C VAL A 4 2.47 -10.51 -6.73
N THR A 5 2.67 -9.64 -5.75
CA THR A 5 1.78 -9.52 -4.58
C THR A 5 0.37 -9.13 -5.01
N ILE A 6 0.24 -8.13 -5.90
CA ILE A 6 -1.07 -7.69 -6.41
C ILE A 6 -1.76 -8.79 -7.22
N GLU A 7 -1.02 -9.54 -8.03
CA GLU A 7 -1.57 -10.67 -8.78
C GLU A 7 -2.13 -11.74 -7.83
N GLY A 8 -1.42 -12.02 -6.72
CA GLY A 8 -1.90 -12.93 -5.69
C GLY A 8 -3.17 -12.44 -5.02
N ILE A 9 -3.27 -11.15 -4.71
CA ILE A 9 -4.46 -10.52 -4.13
C ILE A 9 -5.65 -10.66 -5.09
N LYS A 10 -5.45 -10.37 -6.38
CA LYS A 10 -6.50 -10.52 -7.40
C LYS A 10 -7.01 -11.95 -7.48
N LYS A 11 -6.13 -12.93 -7.44
CA LYS A 11 -6.51 -14.35 -7.45
C LYS A 11 -7.36 -14.73 -6.25
N GLN A 12 -6.99 -14.30 -5.05
CA GLN A 12 -7.76 -14.56 -3.84
C GLN A 12 -9.17 -14.00 -3.91
N ASN A 13 -9.33 -12.83 -4.54
CA ASN A 13 -10.62 -12.17 -4.69
C ASN A 13 -11.45 -12.71 -5.86
N GLY A 14 -10.92 -13.65 -6.65
CA GLY A 14 -11.58 -14.10 -7.87
C GLY A 14 -11.58 -13.07 -8.98
N GLU A 15 -10.73 -12.05 -8.90
CA GLU A 15 -10.64 -10.95 -9.85
C GLU A 15 -9.53 -11.16 -10.89
N CYS A 16 -9.33 -12.41 -11.31
CA CYS A 16 -8.35 -12.76 -12.34
C CYS A 16 -8.66 -12.14 -13.70
N LYS A 17 -9.91 -11.76 -13.91
CA LYS A 17 -10.38 -11.01 -15.06
C LYS A 17 -10.67 -9.59 -14.58
N THR A 18 -10.40 -8.59 -15.39
CA THR A 18 -10.50 -7.16 -15.08
C THR A 18 -11.93 -6.66 -14.79
N ASN A 19 -12.87 -7.54 -14.45
CA ASN A 19 -14.29 -7.25 -14.31
C ASN A 19 -14.76 -7.09 -12.85
N GLY A 20 -13.88 -7.31 -11.87
CA GLY A 20 -14.21 -7.10 -10.47
C GLY A 20 -14.16 -5.61 -10.10
N GLU A 21 -14.90 -5.20 -9.07
CA GLU A 21 -14.93 -3.82 -8.61
C GLU A 21 -13.55 -3.30 -8.22
N LEU A 22 -12.69 -4.19 -7.69
CA LEU A 22 -11.32 -3.85 -7.30
C LEU A 22 -10.28 -4.10 -8.38
N GLY A 23 -10.64 -4.78 -9.49
CA GLY A 23 -9.70 -5.06 -10.55
C GLY A 23 -9.08 -3.79 -11.12
N ASN A 24 -9.88 -2.78 -11.39
CA ASN A 24 -9.41 -1.50 -11.89
C ASN A 24 -8.55 -0.77 -10.85
N PHE A 25 -8.94 -0.81 -9.57
CA PHE A 25 -8.15 -0.22 -8.49
C PHE A 25 -6.72 -0.81 -8.47
N TRP A 26 -6.59 -2.14 -8.50
CA TRP A 26 -5.28 -2.78 -8.49
C TRP A 26 -4.47 -2.50 -9.74
N ASN A 27 -5.14 -2.38 -10.90
CA ASN A 27 -4.47 -1.99 -12.14
C ASN A 27 -3.90 -0.56 -12.05
N VAL A 28 -4.65 0.36 -11.44
CA VAL A 28 -4.19 1.73 -11.20
C VAL A 28 -2.98 1.73 -10.25
N VAL A 29 -3.01 0.93 -9.17
CA VAL A 29 -1.89 0.81 -8.23
C VAL A 29 -0.63 0.32 -8.95
N GLN A 30 -0.76 -0.72 -9.80
CA GLN A 30 0.37 -1.24 -10.57
C GLN A 30 0.93 -0.19 -11.54
N TYR A 31 0.05 0.55 -12.21
CA TYR A 31 0.46 1.61 -13.12
C TYR A 31 1.22 2.72 -12.39
N LEU A 32 0.69 3.19 -11.26
CA LEU A 32 1.33 4.24 -10.46
C LEU A 32 2.70 3.82 -9.96
N ALA A 33 2.85 2.56 -9.56
CA ALA A 33 4.14 2.04 -9.14
C ALA A 33 5.14 1.98 -10.30
N SER A 34 4.68 1.54 -11.49
CA SER A 34 5.52 1.48 -12.69
C SER A 34 5.94 2.86 -13.18
N ASP A 35 5.06 3.85 -13.05
CA ASP A 35 5.31 5.22 -13.48
C ASP A 35 6.16 6.01 -12.46
N GLY A 36 6.45 5.44 -11.30
CA GLY A 36 7.24 6.07 -10.26
C GLY A 36 6.47 7.06 -9.38
N GLU A 37 5.17 7.20 -9.53
CA GLU A 37 4.35 8.06 -8.69
C GLU A 37 4.07 7.42 -7.33
N LEU A 38 4.06 6.10 -7.25
CA LEU A 38 3.93 5.36 -5.99
C LEU A 38 5.32 4.96 -5.52
N ILE A 39 5.77 5.54 -4.42
CA ILE A 39 7.15 5.42 -3.95
C ILE A 39 7.24 4.35 -2.88
N GLU A 40 8.11 3.35 -3.10
CA GLU A 40 8.36 2.31 -2.12
C GLU A 40 9.00 2.90 -0.85
N GLY A 41 8.47 2.50 0.31
CA GLY A 41 8.86 3.04 1.60
C GLY A 41 8.07 4.27 2.01
N GLY A 42 7.69 5.14 1.06
CA GLY A 42 6.92 6.34 1.31
C GLY A 42 5.42 6.16 1.19
N ASP A 43 4.98 5.41 0.19
CA ASP A 43 3.56 5.18 -0.11
C ASP A 43 3.12 3.75 0.14
N PHE A 44 4.02 2.79 -0.02
CA PHE A 44 3.78 1.38 0.22
C PHE A 44 5.06 0.68 0.61
N PHE A 45 4.93 -0.48 1.25
CA PHE A 45 6.04 -1.41 1.42
C PHE A 45 5.51 -2.83 1.63
N ILE A 46 6.38 -3.81 1.42
CA ILE A 46 6.08 -5.22 1.65
C ILE A 46 7.01 -5.70 2.75
N ARG A 47 6.43 -6.33 3.78
CA ARG A 47 7.17 -6.90 4.89
C ARG A 47 6.78 -8.36 5.07
N TYR A 48 7.76 -9.22 5.23
CA TYR A 48 7.54 -10.63 5.54
C TYR A 48 7.28 -10.78 7.03
N CYS A 49 6.16 -11.38 7.38
CA CYS A 49 5.73 -11.55 8.77
C CYS A 49 5.28 -12.98 9.04
N SER A 50 5.67 -13.52 10.19
CA SER A 50 5.12 -14.77 10.73
C SER A 50 4.04 -14.52 11.79
N LYS A 51 4.10 -13.38 12.46
CA LYS A 51 3.09 -12.91 13.41
C LYS A 51 2.60 -11.55 12.95
N PHE A 52 1.29 -11.40 12.87
CA PHE A 52 0.70 -10.16 12.37
C PHE A 52 -0.61 -9.85 13.10
N LYS A 53 -0.72 -8.63 13.59
CA LYS A 53 -1.91 -8.16 14.31
C LYS A 53 -2.38 -6.83 13.75
N THR A 54 -3.67 -6.73 13.50
CA THR A 54 -4.35 -5.50 13.11
C THR A 54 -5.58 -5.29 13.99
N ASP A 55 -6.42 -4.33 13.61
CA ASP A 55 -7.71 -4.08 14.25
C ASP A 55 -8.68 -5.25 14.13
N ILE A 56 -8.55 -6.10 13.12
CA ILE A 56 -9.50 -7.20 12.84
C ILE A 56 -8.90 -8.59 12.96
N ILE A 57 -7.57 -8.75 12.92
CA ILE A 57 -6.94 -10.07 13.00
C ILE A 57 -5.79 -10.09 13.99
N ASN A 58 -5.52 -11.30 14.51
CA ASN A 58 -4.32 -11.62 15.27
C ASN A 58 -3.86 -12.99 14.81
N ALA A 59 -2.97 -13.02 13.82
CA ALA A 59 -2.58 -14.24 13.12
C ALA A 59 -1.15 -14.63 13.42
N THR A 60 -0.90 -15.94 13.48
CA THR A 60 0.42 -16.55 13.50
C THR A 60 0.49 -17.56 12.37
N TRP A 61 1.48 -17.42 11.50
CA TRP A 61 1.68 -18.30 10.35
C TRP A 61 2.89 -19.20 10.58
N GLN A 62 2.84 -20.39 10.02
CA GLN A 62 3.96 -21.35 10.13
C GLN A 62 5.21 -20.86 9.39
N THR A 63 5.01 -20.16 8.29
CA THR A 63 6.09 -19.55 7.50
C THR A 63 5.83 -18.06 7.34
N GLU A 64 6.89 -17.29 7.12
CA GLU A 64 6.73 -15.86 6.86
C GLU A 64 5.95 -15.61 5.57
N ARG A 65 5.01 -14.67 5.60
CA ARG A 65 4.21 -14.26 4.45
C ARG A 65 4.48 -12.81 4.10
N PRO A 66 4.50 -12.49 2.81
CA PRO A 66 4.59 -11.09 2.39
C PRO A 66 3.28 -10.38 2.69
N VAL A 67 3.36 -9.27 3.39
CA VAL A 67 2.21 -8.40 3.71
C VAL A 67 2.45 -7.05 3.04
N LEU A 68 1.49 -6.64 2.22
CA LEU A 68 1.52 -5.34 1.55
C LEU A 68 0.90 -4.29 2.45
N PHE A 69 1.64 -3.22 2.73
CA PHE A 69 1.18 -2.04 3.46
C PHE A 69 1.00 -0.89 2.47
N LEU A 70 -0.22 -0.40 2.33
CA LEU A 70 -0.53 0.77 1.49
C LEU A 70 -0.89 1.95 2.39
N GLN A 71 -0.22 3.08 2.22
CA GLN A 71 -0.56 4.29 2.95
C GLN A 71 -1.95 4.77 2.50
N LYS A 72 -2.90 4.70 3.43
CA LYS A 72 -4.33 4.89 3.16
C LYS A 72 -4.65 6.20 2.46
N THR A 73 -4.23 7.32 3.03
CA THR A 73 -4.54 8.65 2.50
C THR A 73 -3.93 8.86 1.12
N ARG A 74 -2.68 8.46 0.97
CA ARG A 74 -1.94 8.67 -0.28
C ARG A 74 -2.50 7.84 -1.42
N ILE A 75 -2.83 6.56 -1.15
CA ILE A 75 -3.36 5.68 -2.20
C ILE A 75 -4.74 6.14 -2.68
N PHE A 76 -5.59 6.62 -1.79
CA PHE A 76 -6.90 7.15 -2.19
C PHE A 76 -6.76 8.40 -3.06
N ASN A 77 -5.86 9.31 -2.69
CA ASN A 77 -5.64 10.53 -3.45
C ASN A 77 -5.09 10.24 -4.85
N LEU A 78 -4.10 9.35 -4.95
CA LEU A 78 -3.52 8.96 -6.22
C LEU A 78 -4.52 8.23 -7.11
N TYR A 79 -5.31 7.33 -6.52
CA TYR A 79 -6.33 6.59 -7.27
C TYR A 79 -7.35 7.53 -7.90
N ARG A 80 -7.85 8.49 -7.14
CA ARG A 80 -8.82 9.47 -7.65
C ARG A 80 -8.23 10.36 -8.73
N LYS A 81 -7.00 10.81 -8.53
CA LYS A 81 -6.30 11.67 -9.50
C LYS A 81 -6.10 10.93 -10.83
N GLU A 82 -5.59 9.71 -10.78
CA GLU A 82 -5.33 8.91 -11.98
C GLU A 82 -6.62 8.56 -12.73
N GLY A 83 -7.66 8.19 -12.01
CA GLY A 83 -8.95 7.90 -12.61
C GLY A 83 -9.55 9.09 -13.35
N ARG A 84 -9.42 10.30 -12.79
CA ARG A 84 -9.89 11.52 -13.44
C ARG A 84 -9.10 11.82 -14.73
N GLN A 85 -7.78 11.65 -14.70
CA GLN A 85 -6.92 11.90 -15.85
C GLN A 85 -7.17 10.90 -16.98
N ALA A 86 -7.40 9.65 -16.64
CA ALA A 86 -7.66 8.58 -17.61
C ALA A 86 -9.12 8.57 -18.10
N ASN A 87 -9.96 9.45 -17.57
CA ASN A 87 -11.40 9.49 -17.85
C ASN A 87 -12.10 8.15 -17.56
N GLU A 88 -11.56 7.40 -16.60
CA GLU A 88 -12.08 6.11 -16.20
C GLU A 88 -13.11 6.25 -15.08
N LYS A 89 -13.95 5.22 -14.92
CA LYS A 89 -14.93 5.16 -13.84
C LYS A 89 -14.20 4.93 -12.50
N VAL A 90 -14.18 5.95 -11.66
CA VAL A 90 -13.55 5.91 -10.35
C VAL A 90 -14.61 5.61 -9.29
N LEU A 91 -14.32 4.62 -8.42
CA LEU A 91 -15.19 4.33 -7.29
C LEU A 91 -15.17 5.49 -6.30
N PRO A 92 -16.33 5.89 -5.75
CA PRO A 92 -16.35 6.82 -4.61
C PRO A 92 -15.56 6.26 -3.43
N THR A 93 -15.00 7.15 -2.59
CA THR A 93 -14.14 6.74 -1.48
C THR A 93 -14.82 5.73 -0.56
N ASP A 94 -16.10 5.93 -0.24
CA ASP A 94 -16.82 5.01 0.66
C ASP A 94 -17.04 3.63 0.02
N ALA A 95 -17.33 3.60 -1.27
CA ALA A 95 -17.47 2.33 -2.00
C ALA A 95 -16.14 1.60 -2.09
N LEU A 96 -15.05 2.32 -2.37
CA LEU A 96 -13.71 1.74 -2.42
C LEU A 96 -13.32 1.15 -1.07
N LYS A 97 -13.54 1.87 0.03
CA LYS A 97 -13.31 1.36 1.39
C LYS A 97 -14.09 0.08 1.64
N TYR A 98 -15.36 0.07 1.29
CA TYR A 98 -16.22 -1.10 1.49
C TYR A 98 -15.68 -2.32 0.75
N TYR A 99 -15.34 -2.18 -0.53
CA TYR A 99 -14.82 -3.30 -1.31
C TYR A 99 -13.46 -3.78 -0.81
N LEU A 100 -12.58 -2.86 -0.43
CA LEU A 100 -11.27 -3.24 0.11
C LEU A 100 -11.41 -4.00 1.42
N GLN A 101 -12.27 -3.53 2.33
CA GLN A 101 -12.48 -4.17 3.64
C GLN A 101 -13.18 -5.53 3.53
N ASN A 102 -13.89 -5.79 2.45
CA ASN A 102 -14.54 -7.08 2.19
C ASN A 102 -13.71 -7.98 1.27
N SER A 103 -12.54 -7.55 0.85
CA SER A 103 -11.61 -8.34 0.07
C SER A 103 -11.05 -9.50 0.91
N ARG A 104 -10.89 -10.68 0.31
CA ARG A 104 -10.34 -11.86 1.00
C ARG A 104 -8.90 -11.65 1.45
N ALA A 105 -8.15 -10.86 0.72
CA ALA A 105 -6.75 -10.57 1.05
C ALA A 105 -6.60 -9.51 2.14
N TYR A 106 -7.68 -8.80 2.49
CA TYR A 106 -7.64 -7.71 3.45
C TYR A 106 -7.35 -8.23 4.85
N LEU A 107 -6.30 -7.69 5.47
CA LEU A 107 -5.87 -8.08 6.82
C LEU A 107 -6.22 -7.04 7.87
N GLY A 108 -6.72 -5.87 7.48
CA GLY A 108 -7.10 -4.80 8.40
C GLY A 108 -6.25 -3.55 8.24
N GLU A 109 -6.50 -2.57 9.11
CA GLU A 109 -5.72 -1.34 9.19
C GLU A 109 -4.68 -1.44 10.29
N LYS A 110 -3.51 -0.87 10.06
CA LYS A 110 -2.44 -0.79 11.04
C LYS A 110 -1.70 0.53 10.88
N VAL A 111 -1.32 1.13 12.01
CA VAL A 111 -0.43 2.28 11.99
C VAL A 111 0.99 1.79 11.69
N ALA A 112 1.63 2.39 10.71
CA ALA A 112 2.96 1.99 10.26
C ALA A 112 3.82 3.23 10.00
N ARG A 113 5.12 3.04 9.93
CA ARG A 113 6.08 4.10 9.61
C ARG A 113 6.37 4.09 8.12
N PHE A 114 6.23 5.27 7.53
CA PHE A 114 6.54 5.50 6.12
C PHE A 114 7.63 6.54 5.99
N ASP A 115 8.47 6.40 4.98
CA ASP A 115 9.51 7.39 4.69
C ASP A 115 8.86 8.70 4.21
N VAL A 116 9.40 9.83 4.66
CA VAL A 116 8.96 11.15 4.20
C VAL A 116 9.72 11.48 2.93
N TYR A 117 8.99 11.90 1.90
CA TYR A 117 9.59 12.36 0.66
C TYR A 117 8.98 13.68 0.22
N LYS A 118 9.72 14.42 -0.58
CA LYS A 118 9.29 15.71 -1.11
C LYS A 118 9.71 15.78 -2.58
N LYS A 119 8.76 15.99 -3.47
CA LYS A 119 8.98 15.98 -4.93
C LYS A 119 9.70 14.70 -5.41
N GLY A 120 9.31 13.54 -4.85
CA GLY A 120 9.90 12.25 -5.20
C GLY A 120 11.25 11.93 -4.54
N ILE A 121 11.77 12.81 -3.70
CA ILE A 121 13.08 12.65 -3.04
C ILE A 121 12.87 12.31 -1.56
N ILE A 122 13.45 11.19 -1.11
CA ILE A 122 13.41 10.77 0.29
C ILE A 122 14.16 11.79 1.15
N GLN A 123 13.55 12.20 2.26
CA GLN A 123 14.12 13.16 3.19
C GLN A 123 14.88 12.46 4.31
N TYR A 124 15.97 13.07 4.77
CA TYR A 124 16.80 12.54 5.85
C TYR A 124 16.78 13.50 7.03
N ASP A 125 16.89 12.95 8.23
CA ASP A 125 16.95 13.73 9.47
C ASP A 125 18.40 13.97 9.84
N HIS A 126 18.96 15.09 9.38
CA HIS A 126 20.34 15.46 9.62
C HIS A 126 20.61 15.83 11.09
N THR A 127 19.58 16.19 11.85
CA THR A 127 19.74 16.54 13.26
C THR A 127 20.00 15.32 14.15
N ARG A 128 19.66 14.12 13.66
CA ARG A 128 19.84 12.85 14.38
C ARG A 128 21.03 12.05 13.91
N ALA A 129 21.80 12.58 12.96
CA ALA A 129 23.00 11.91 12.48
C ALA A 129 24.09 11.94 13.53
N ALA A 130 24.66 10.78 13.87
CA ALA A 130 25.88 10.72 14.65
C ALA A 130 27.06 11.21 13.79
N MET A 131 28.08 11.78 14.43
CA MET A 131 29.25 12.30 13.74
C MET A 131 29.92 11.22 12.88
N GLY A 132 30.02 11.46 11.56
CA GLY A 132 30.63 10.53 10.63
C GLY A 132 29.70 9.43 10.12
N SER A 133 28.40 9.40 10.50
CA SER A 133 27.43 8.42 10.03
C SER A 133 26.43 9.03 9.06
N THR A 134 25.80 8.15 8.25
CA THR A 134 24.69 8.55 7.37
C THR A 134 23.48 8.94 8.23
N PRO A 135 22.84 10.10 7.98
CA PRO A 135 21.64 10.46 8.72
C PRO A 135 20.51 9.46 8.45
N PRO A 136 19.67 9.16 9.45
CA PRO A 136 18.52 8.29 9.25
C PRO A 136 17.48 8.96 8.36
N LYS A 137 16.70 8.15 7.66
CA LYS A 137 15.55 8.65 6.89
C LYS A 137 14.53 9.27 7.82
N ARG A 138 13.94 10.38 7.40
CA ARG A 138 12.78 10.93 8.08
C ARG A 138 11.60 10.00 7.87
N THR A 139 10.92 9.66 8.95
CA THR A 139 9.75 8.80 8.90
C THR A 139 8.56 9.48 9.54
N MET A 140 7.37 9.11 9.10
CA MET A 140 6.11 9.54 9.70
C MET A 140 5.22 8.34 9.94
N THR A 141 4.36 8.46 10.95
CA THR A 141 3.40 7.41 11.28
C THR A 141 2.10 7.69 10.55
N GLN A 142 1.62 6.73 9.78
CA GLN A 142 0.38 6.85 9.01
C GLN A 142 -0.40 5.55 9.07
N ARG A 143 -1.72 5.66 8.85
CA ARG A 143 -2.55 4.47 8.73
C ARG A 143 -2.30 3.77 7.40
N ALA A 144 -2.22 2.47 7.45
CA ALA A 144 -2.01 1.63 6.28
C ALA A 144 -3.10 0.56 6.20
N TYR A 145 -3.54 0.28 4.97
CA TYR A 145 -4.30 -0.92 4.68
C TYR A 145 -3.33 -2.07 4.42
N CYS A 146 -3.59 -3.23 5.02
CA CYS A 146 -2.72 -4.38 4.95
C CYS A 146 -3.39 -5.51 4.15
N PHE A 147 -2.64 -6.13 3.25
CA PHE A 147 -3.12 -7.21 2.39
C PHE A 147 -2.13 -8.36 2.36
N ASP A 148 -2.66 -9.57 2.36
CA ASP A 148 -1.86 -10.80 2.25
C ASP A 148 -1.55 -11.15 0.79
#